data_f021706da25e3c6a0db884354fa39040
#
_entry.id   f021706da25e3c6a0db884354fa39040
#
_cell.length_a   1.000
_cell.length_b   1.000
_cell.length_c   1.000
_cell.angle_alpha   90.00
_cell.angle_beta   90.00
_cell.angle_gamma   90.00
#
_symmetry.space_group_name_H-M   'P 1'
#
loop_
_entity.id
_entity.type
_entity.pdbx_description
1 polymer ?
#
loop_
_entity_poly.entity_id
_entity_poly.type
_entity_poly.pdbx_seq_one_letter_code
_entity_poly.pdbx_strand_id
1 'polypeptide(L)'
;ATNSLEVFKELYTYAGKYPDMVMGIGTIFTTENANAFIEAGADFIVSPALIPELAVFCNSKDVFWIPGCATMSEIFQAKKLGATLVKAFPGNVVGSAFVAAAKSVYPELHIMPTGGVEPTEENLKEWFDAGVYCVGMGSQLFKKDWIKNQQYDLLENKIADTLQVIKNL
;
A
#
# COMPACT_ATOMS: atom_id res chain seq x y z
N ALA A 1 13.54 -0.15 10.62
CA ALA A 1 14.45 0.97 10.96
C ALA A 1 14.36 1.23 12.46
N THR A 2 15.46 1.58 13.12
CA THR A 2 15.57 1.67 14.59
C THR A 2 14.62 2.71 15.19
N ASN A 3 14.18 3.74 14.44
CA ASN A 3 13.34 4.84 14.92
C ASN A 3 11.99 4.94 14.18
N SER A 4 11.53 3.86 13.55
CA SER A 4 10.32 3.94 12.71
C SER A 4 9.05 4.29 13.50
N LEU A 5 8.93 3.84 14.73
CA LEU A 5 7.77 4.12 15.58
C LEU A 5 7.72 5.60 16.03
N GLU A 6 8.87 6.18 16.39
CA GLU A 6 8.98 7.60 16.76
C GLU A 6 8.62 8.50 15.58
N VAL A 7 9.22 8.22 14.42
CA VAL A 7 8.92 8.95 13.17
C VAL A 7 7.43 8.81 12.80
N PHE A 8 6.85 7.62 12.97
CA PHE A 8 5.43 7.43 12.71
C PHE A 8 4.55 8.31 13.61
N LYS A 9 4.84 8.38 14.91
CA LYS A 9 4.10 9.22 15.86
C LYS A 9 4.16 10.71 15.50
N GLU A 10 5.33 11.19 15.09
CA GLU A 10 5.50 12.57 14.63
C GLU A 10 4.68 12.85 13.37
N LEU A 11 4.75 11.94 12.36
CA LEU A 11 3.99 12.04 11.13
C LEU A 11 2.48 11.95 11.38
N TYR A 12 2.04 11.05 12.26
CA TYR A 12 0.63 10.91 12.63
C TYR A 12 0.09 12.20 13.27
N THR A 13 0.86 12.80 14.18
CA THR A 13 0.51 14.07 14.79
C THR A 13 0.39 15.19 13.75
N TYR A 14 1.30 15.22 12.76
CA TYR A 14 1.25 16.18 11.66
C TYR A 14 0.06 15.92 10.73
N ALA A 15 -0.20 14.66 10.39
CA ALA A 15 -1.30 14.23 9.52
C ALA A 15 -2.67 14.59 10.08
N GLY A 16 -2.82 14.69 11.40
CA GLY A 16 -4.05 15.14 12.06
C GLY A 16 -4.54 16.56 11.64
N LYS A 17 -3.70 17.33 10.95
CA LYS A 17 -4.10 18.61 10.32
C LYS A 17 -4.85 18.42 9.00
N TYR A 18 -4.84 17.22 8.45
CA TYR A 18 -5.42 16.85 7.16
C TYR A 18 -6.43 15.73 7.35
N PRO A 19 -7.74 16.05 7.54
CA PRO A 19 -8.75 15.07 7.92
C PRO A 19 -8.97 13.94 6.90
N ASP A 20 -8.60 14.16 5.65
CA ASP A 20 -8.71 13.15 4.58
C ASP A 20 -7.46 12.24 4.46
N MET A 21 -6.43 12.48 5.29
CA MET A 21 -5.21 11.70 5.27
C MET A 21 -5.33 10.47 6.18
N VAL A 22 -5.17 9.29 5.60
CA VAL A 22 -5.17 8.00 6.31
C VAL A 22 -3.73 7.54 6.49
N MET A 23 -3.34 7.22 7.73
CA MET A 23 -1.96 6.87 8.07
C MET A 23 -1.82 5.39 8.39
N GLY A 24 -1.12 4.65 7.56
CA GLY A 24 -0.79 3.25 7.79
C GLY A 24 0.68 2.95 7.86
N ILE A 25 1.00 1.74 8.23
CA ILE A 25 2.38 1.26 8.28
C ILE A 25 2.57 0.00 7.45
N GLY A 26 3.66 -0.05 6.69
CA GLY A 26 4.03 -1.20 5.87
C GLY A 26 5.25 -1.95 6.41
N THR A 27 5.51 -3.11 5.78
CA THR A 27 6.62 -4.00 6.13
C THR A 27 6.47 -4.57 7.54
N ILE A 28 5.25 -4.86 7.94
CA ILE A 28 4.93 -5.48 9.22
C ILE A 28 4.89 -7.00 9.06
N PHE A 29 5.62 -7.70 9.93
CA PHE A 29 5.75 -9.17 9.91
C PHE A 29 5.23 -9.84 11.19
N THR A 30 5.07 -9.10 12.28
CA THR A 30 4.67 -9.68 13.58
C THR A 30 3.54 -8.90 14.23
N THR A 31 2.78 -9.59 15.07
CA THR A 31 1.67 -8.99 15.83
C THR A 31 2.14 -7.96 16.84
N GLU A 32 3.34 -8.13 17.42
CA GLU A 32 3.95 -7.18 18.35
C GLU A 32 4.22 -5.84 17.65
N ASN A 33 4.82 -5.90 16.44
CA ASN A 33 5.05 -4.71 15.66
C ASN A 33 3.73 -4.06 15.21
N ALA A 34 2.75 -4.86 14.77
CA ALA A 34 1.42 -4.35 14.42
C ALA A 34 0.80 -3.62 15.62
N ASN A 35 0.81 -4.23 16.81
CA ASN A 35 0.25 -3.61 18.00
C ASN A 35 0.89 -2.27 18.35
N ALA A 36 2.22 -2.18 18.28
CA ALA A 36 2.94 -0.94 18.59
C ALA A 36 2.53 0.23 17.67
N PHE A 37 2.30 -0.04 16.38
CA PHE A 37 1.86 0.99 15.44
C PHE A 37 0.36 1.29 15.55
N ILE A 38 -0.47 0.29 15.84
CA ILE A 38 -1.90 0.49 16.11
C ILE A 38 -2.09 1.39 17.34
N GLU A 39 -1.36 1.14 18.41
CA GLU A 39 -1.37 2.00 19.61
C GLU A 39 -0.83 3.42 19.34
N ALA A 40 0.02 3.57 18.32
CA ALA A 40 0.50 4.86 17.85
C ALA A 40 -0.46 5.58 16.88
N GLY A 41 -1.61 4.96 16.53
CA GLY A 41 -2.65 5.54 15.71
C GLY A 41 -2.66 5.07 14.25
N ALA A 42 -2.00 3.95 13.91
CA ALA A 42 -2.06 3.43 12.55
C ALA A 42 -3.48 2.98 12.18
N ASP A 43 -4.03 3.54 11.11
CA ASP A 43 -5.36 3.23 10.58
C ASP A 43 -5.38 1.88 9.84
N PHE A 44 -4.24 1.46 9.29
CA PHE A 44 -4.11 0.19 8.59
C PHE A 44 -2.70 -0.40 8.68
N ILE A 45 -2.61 -1.72 8.52
CA ILE A 45 -1.37 -2.50 8.55
C ILE A 45 -1.15 -3.14 7.18
N VAL A 46 0.07 -2.99 6.62
CA VAL A 46 0.47 -3.66 5.38
C VAL A 46 1.59 -4.65 5.67
N SER A 47 1.38 -5.92 5.34
CA SER A 47 2.41 -6.94 5.36
C SER A 47 2.95 -7.21 3.95
N PRO A 48 4.24 -7.51 3.77
CA PRO A 48 4.80 -7.80 2.44
C PRO A 48 4.50 -9.23 1.98
N ALA A 49 3.91 -10.04 2.84
CA ALA A 49 3.51 -11.42 2.60
C ALA A 49 2.17 -11.71 3.27
N LEU A 50 1.57 -12.83 2.89
CA LEU A 50 0.40 -13.37 3.57
C LEU A 50 0.81 -13.97 4.92
N ILE A 51 0.38 -13.35 6.01
CA ILE A 51 0.70 -13.74 7.39
C ILE A 51 -0.63 -13.93 8.15
N PRO A 52 -1.11 -15.18 8.30
CA PRO A 52 -2.41 -15.46 8.91
C PRO A 52 -2.56 -14.93 10.34
N GLU A 53 -1.49 -14.93 11.11
CA GLU A 53 -1.47 -14.42 12.49
C GLU A 53 -1.77 -12.91 12.54
N LEU A 54 -1.26 -12.15 11.55
CA LEU A 54 -1.58 -10.72 11.42
C LEU A 54 -3.04 -10.51 11.04
N ALA A 55 -3.61 -11.37 10.19
CA ALA A 55 -5.04 -11.28 9.85
C ALA A 55 -5.91 -11.43 11.09
N VAL A 56 -5.67 -12.51 11.87
CA VAL A 56 -6.42 -12.76 13.12
C VAL A 56 -6.26 -11.60 14.09
N PHE A 57 -5.05 -11.11 14.25
CA PHE A 57 -4.75 -10.02 15.18
C PHE A 57 -5.42 -8.71 14.74
N CYS A 58 -5.27 -8.28 13.49
CA CYS A 58 -5.85 -7.04 12.99
C CYS A 58 -7.40 -7.09 13.02
N ASN A 59 -8.00 -8.24 12.64
CA ASN A 59 -9.44 -8.44 12.74
C ASN A 59 -9.94 -8.32 14.19
N SER A 60 -9.19 -8.84 15.17
CA SER A 60 -9.56 -8.72 16.58
C SER A 60 -9.50 -7.29 17.13
N LYS A 61 -8.78 -6.41 16.44
CA LYS A 61 -8.63 -4.99 16.78
C LYS A 61 -9.48 -4.07 15.90
N ASP A 62 -10.25 -4.62 14.96
CA ASP A 62 -11.00 -3.87 13.94
C ASP A 62 -10.08 -2.92 13.12
N VAL A 63 -8.85 -3.38 12.81
CA VAL A 63 -7.86 -2.63 12.03
C VAL A 63 -7.74 -3.24 10.65
N PHE A 64 -7.77 -2.38 9.63
CA PHE A 64 -7.67 -2.78 8.25
C PHE A 64 -6.28 -3.40 7.94
N TRP A 65 -6.28 -4.61 7.38
CA TRP A 65 -5.06 -5.33 7.04
C TRP A 65 -4.96 -5.58 5.54
N ILE A 66 -3.79 -5.28 4.95
CA ILE A 66 -3.48 -5.42 3.53
C ILE A 66 -2.33 -6.41 3.37
N PRO A 67 -2.60 -7.70 3.08
CA PRO A 67 -1.57 -8.72 2.89
C PRO A 67 -0.88 -8.63 1.55
N GLY A 68 0.42 -8.91 1.51
CA GLY A 68 1.18 -9.15 0.29
C GLY A 68 0.86 -10.51 -0.30
N CYS A 69 0.54 -10.54 -1.60
CA CYS A 69 0.22 -11.76 -2.36
C CYS A 69 0.91 -11.71 -3.72
N ALA A 70 1.51 -12.83 -4.13
CA ALA A 70 2.15 -13.01 -5.43
C ALA A 70 1.50 -14.15 -6.24
N THR A 71 0.57 -14.89 -5.65
CA THR A 71 -0.10 -16.05 -6.26
C THR A 71 -1.60 -16.02 -6.02
N MET A 72 -2.36 -16.71 -6.87
CA MET A 72 -3.81 -16.89 -6.69
C MET A 72 -4.15 -17.64 -5.41
N SER A 73 -3.30 -18.58 -4.97
CA SER A 73 -3.52 -19.31 -3.72
C SER A 73 -3.43 -18.40 -2.50
N GLU A 74 -2.47 -17.46 -2.51
CA GLU A 74 -2.35 -16.46 -1.44
C GLU A 74 -3.52 -15.47 -1.46
N ILE A 75 -3.95 -15.01 -2.63
CA ILE A 75 -5.15 -14.15 -2.77
C ILE A 75 -6.39 -14.86 -2.21
N PHE A 76 -6.59 -16.12 -2.58
CA PHE A 76 -7.72 -16.91 -2.07
C PHE A 76 -7.67 -17.05 -0.54
N GLN A 77 -6.49 -17.33 0.01
CA GLN A 77 -6.31 -17.45 1.45
C GLN A 77 -6.49 -16.10 2.17
N ALA A 78 -5.97 -15.01 1.60
CA ALA A 78 -6.16 -13.66 2.13
C ALA A 78 -7.66 -13.30 2.21
N LYS A 79 -8.43 -13.59 1.14
CA LYS A 79 -9.87 -13.41 1.10
C LYS A 79 -10.58 -14.20 2.20
N LYS A 80 -10.21 -15.47 2.40
CA LYS A 80 -10.76 -16.29 3.50
C LYS A 80 -10.47 -15.72 4.90
N LEU A 81 -9.35 -15.03 5.05
CA LEU A 81 -8.94 -14.36 6.27
C LEU A 81 -9.55 -12.96 6.44
N GLY A 82 -10.45 -12.55 5.52
CA GLY A 82 -11.18 -11.28 5.62
C GLY A 82 -10.54 -10.09 4.89
N ALA A 83 -9.44 -10.29 4.15
CA ALA A 83 -8.86 -9.21 3.38
C ALA A 83 -9.79 -8.78 2.23
N THR A 84 -10.14 -7.48 2.20
CA THR A 84 -10.92 -6.85 1.12
C THR A 84 -10.03 -6.15 0.10
N LEU A 85 -8.82 -5.79 0.49
CA LEU A 85 -7.75 -5.26 -0.36
C LEU A 85 -6.49 -6.12 -0.18
N VAL A 86 -5.86 -6.55 -1.27
CA VAL A 86 -4.59 -7.26 -1.24
C VAL A 86 -3.49 -6.45 -1.93
N LYS A 87 -2.29 -6.55 -1.44
CA LYS A 87 -1.11 -5.96 -2.07
C LYS A 87 -0.52 -6.98 -3.06
N ALA A 88 -0.60 -6.71 -4.36
CA ALA A 88 0.14 -7.48 -5.36
C ALA A 88 1.64 -7.13 -5.25
N PHE A 89 2.45 -8.07 -4.74
CA PHE A 89 3.84 -7.79 -4.38
C PHE A 89 4.77 -9.00 -4.58
N PRO A 90 5.96 -8.79 -5.17
CA PRO A 90 6.48 -7.56 -5.78
C PRO A 90 5.77 -7.25 -7.13
N GLY A 91 5.24 -6.05 -7.29
CA GLY A 91 4.44 -5.67 -8.46
C GLY A 91 5.19 -5.81 -9.79
N ASN A 92 6.48 -5.43 -9.83
CA ASN A 92 7.34 -5.60 -11.00
C ASN A 92 7.64 -7.06 -11.38
N VAL A 93 7.35 -8.01 -10.49
CA VAL A 93 7.51 -9.45 -10.74
C VAL A 93 6.21 -10.06 -11.19
N VAL A 94 5.11 -9.75 -10.51
CA VAL A 94 3.79 -10.33 -10.84
C VAL A 94 3.17 -9.71 -12.09
N GLY A 95 3.34 -8.40 -12.30
CA GLY A 95 2.89 -7.67 -13.47
C GLY A 95 1.38 -7.40 -13.53
N SER A 96 0.98 -6.52 -14.45
CA SER A 96 -0.42 -6.15 -14.72
C SER A 96 -1.25 -7.31 -15.24
N ALA A 97 -0.66 -8.20 -16.03
CA ALA A 97 -1.32 -9.41 -16.54
C ALA A 97 -1.78 -10.36 -15.41
N PHE A 98 -1.00 -10.49 -14.33
CA PHE A 98 -1.42 -11.24 -13.14
C PHE A 98 -2.65 -10.60 -12.48
N VAL A 99 -2.68 -9.27 -12.36
CA VAL A 99 -3.83 -8.55 -11.80
C VAL A 99 -5.07 -8.78 -12.65
N ALA A 100 -4.98 -8.64 -13.97
CA ALA A 100 -6.09 -8.88 -14.88
C ALA A 100 -6.63 -10.32 -14.76
N ALA A 101 -5.74 -11.32 -14.68
CA ALA A 101 -6.10 -12.70 -14.44
C ALA A 101 -6.79 -12.91 -13.08
N ALA A 102 -6.27 -12.31 -12.00
CA ALA A 102 -6.87 -12.38 -10.67
C ALA A 102 -8.27 -11.74 -10.65
N LYS A 103 -8.43 -10.58 -11.29
CA LYS A 103 -9.72 -9.87 -11.41
C LYS A 103 -10.75 -10.65 -12.23
N SER A 104 -10.32 -11.45 -13.22
CA SER A 104 -11.25 -12.30 -13.98
C SER A 104 -11.87 -13.41 -13.12
N VAL A 105 -11.20 -13.86 -12.08
CA VAL A 105 -11.66 -14.88 -11.13
C VAL A 105 -12.37 -14.26 -9.92
N TYR A 106 -11.87 -13.13 -9.42
CA TYR A 106 -12.40 -12.40 -8.27
C TYR A 106 -12.65 -10.93 -8.62
N PRO A 107 -13.72 -10.60 -9.37
CA PRO A 107 -14.00 -9.22 -9.80
C PRO A 107 -14.16 -8.23 -8.64
N GLU A 108 -14.70 -8.69 -7.52
CA GLU A 108 -14.97 -7.88 -6.33
C GLU A 108 -13.73 -7.59 -5.49
N LEU A 109 -12.62 -8.31 -5.72
CA LEU A 109 -11.41 -8.11 -4.92
C LEU A 109 -10.69 -6.82 -5.32
N HIS A 110 -10.36 -5.99 -4.36
CA HIS A 110 -9.51 -4.84 -4.57
C HIS A 110 -8.04 -5.27 -4.53
N ILE A 111 -7.27 -4.79 -5.51
CA ILE A 111 -5.84 -5.11 -5.65
C ILE A 111 -5.04 -3.81 -5.72
N MET A 112 -3.96 -3.74 -4.93
CA MET A 112 -2.99 -2.65 -4.89
C MET A 112 -1.61 -3.17 -5.28
N PRO A 113 -1.13 -2.97 -6.50
CA PRO A 113 0.25 -3.29 -6.85
C PRO A 113 1.21 -2.38 -6.09
N THR A 114 2.34 -2.94 -5.66
CA THR A 114 3.43 -2.20 -5.03
C THR A 114 4.76 -2.75 -5.51
N GLY A 115 5.66 -1.85 -5.91
CA GLY A 115 6.91 -2.19 -6.60
C GLY A 115 6.71 -2.20 -8.12
N GLY A 116 7.53 -1.42 -8.84
CA GLY A 116 7.40 -1.24 -10.28
C GLY A 116 6.25 -0.35 -10.73
N VAL A 117 5.52 0.26 -9.81
CA VAL A 117 4.55 1.30 -10.15
C VAL A 117 5.28 2.63 -10.29
N GLU A 118 5.18 3.22 -11.46
CA GLU A 118 5.83 4.48 -11.81
C GLU A 118 4.82 5.62 -11.93
N PRO A 119 5.18 6.85 -11.52
CA PRO A 119 4.30 7.99 -11.61
C PRO A 119 4.29 8.58 -13.05
N THR A 120 4.00 7.75 -14.04
CA THR A 120 3.85 8.09 -15.45
C THR A 120 2.46 7.68 -15.93
N GLU A 121 1.89 8.42 -16.87
CA GLU A 121 0.54 8.14 -17.39
C GLU A 121 0.47 6.74 -18.01
N GLU A 122 1.47 6.35 -18.77
CA GLU A 122 1.53 5.04 -19.43
C GLU A 122 1.52 3.89 -18.41
N ASN A 123 2.37 3.93 -17.39
CA ASN A 123 2.46 2.87 -16.38
C ASN A 123 1.20 2.85 -15.50
N LEU A 124 0.69 4.01 -15.10
CA LEU A 124 -0.55 4.09 -14.32
C LEU A 124 -1.73 3.54 -15.11
N LYS A 125 -1.85 3.94 -16.39
CA LYS A 125 -2.90 3.44 -17.26
C LYS A 125 -2.84 1.91 -17.40
N GLU A 126 -1.66 1.33 -17.60
CA GLU A 126 -1.49 -0.12 -17.67
C GLU A 126 -2.05 -0.83 -16.42
N TRP A 127 -1.74 -0.32 -15.23
CA TRP A 127 -2.24 -0.90 -13.99
C TRP A 127 -3.75 -0.73 -13.82
N PHE A 128 -4.29 0.46 -14.08
CA PHE A 128 -5.73 0.71 -13.93
C PHE A 128 -6.56 -0.04 -14.99
N ASP A 129 -6.07 -0.17 -16.22
CA ASP A 129 -6.70 -1.00 -17.26
C ASP A 129 -6.72 -2.50 -16.84
N ALA A 130 -5.74 -2.96 -16.07
CA ALA A 130 -5.74 -4.31 -15.50
C ALA A 130 -6.75 -4.50 -14.35
N GLY A 131 -7.38 -3.43 -13.87
CA GLY A 131 -8.43 -3.45 -12.86
C GLY A 131 -7.93 -3.29 -11.42
N VAL A 132 -6.80 -2.63 -11.19
CA VAL A 132 -6.38 -2.29 -9.82
C VAL A 132 -7.34 -1.29 -9.18
N TYR A 133 -7.46 -1.35 -7.86
CA TYR A 133 -8.27 -0.40 -7.09
C TYR A 133 -7.50 0.87 -6.75
N CYS A 134 -6.24 0.71 -6.39
CA CYS A 134 -5.29 1.78 -6.08
C CYS A 134 -3.86 1.28 -6.32
N VAL A 135 -2.88 2.15 -6.17
CA VAL A 135 -1.46 1.82 -6.38
C VAL A 135 -0.61 2.22 -5.18
N GLY A 136 0.43 1.43 -4.89
CA GLY A 136 1.44 1.74 -3.88
C GLY A 136 2.74 2.19 -4.54
N MET A 137 3.12 3.45 -4.35
CA MET A 137 4.36 4.02 -4.88
C MET A 137 5.32 4.42 -3.77
N GLY A 138 6.56 3.97 -3.86
CA GLY A 138 7.62 4.32 -2.92
C GLY A 138 8.75 5.08 -3.61
N SER A 139 9.89 4.42 -3.83
CA SER A 139 11.11 5.04 -4.37
C SER A 139 10.96 5.71 -5.74
N GLN A 140 9.99 5.31 -6.53
CA GLN A 140 9.72 5.93 -7.83
C GLN A 140 9.12 7.34 -7.67
N LEU A 141 8.35 7.56 -6.62
CA LEU A 141 7.76 8.86 -6.28
C LEU A 141 8.71 9.67 -5.36
N PHE A 142 9.24 9.02 -4.31
CA PHE A 142 10.15 9.62 -3.33
C PHE A 142 11.61 9.49 -3.77
N LYS A 143 12.05 10.34 -4.70
CA LYS A 143 13.42 10.30 -5.22
C LYS A 143 14.42 10.70 -4.13
N LYS A 144 15.44 9.84 -3.91
CA LYS A 144 16.45 10.06 -2.85
C LYS A 144 17.17 11.41 -3.00
N ASP A 145 17.47 11.82 -4.24
CA ASP A 145 18.16 13.08 -4.51
C ASP A 145 17.31 14.29 -4.13
N TRP A 146 15.99 14.24 -4.36
CA TRP A 146 15.09 15.32 -3.95
C TRP A 146 15.04 15.47 -2.43
N ILE A 147 14.95 14.34 -1.71
CA ILE A 147 14.97 14.34 -0.25
C ILE A 147 16.30 14.84 0.28
N LYS A 148 17.43 14.35 -0.27
CA LYS A 148 18.78 14.77 0.14
C LYS A 148 19.03 16.26 -0.08
N ASN A 149 18.53 16.81 -1.17
CA ASN A 149 18.69 18.22 -1.54
C ASN A 149 17.53 19.12 -1.03
N GLN A 150 16.62 18.58 -0.20
CA GLN A 150 15.46 19.30 0.34
C GLN A 150 14.56 19.95 -0.75
N GLN A 151 14.49 19.32 -1.91
CA GLN A 151 13.68 19.77 -3.06
C GLN A 151 12.23 19.30 -2.91
N TYR A 152 11.58 19.67 -1.81
CA TYR A 152 10.22 19.20 -1.47
C TYR A 152 9.16 19.71 -2.46
N ASP A 153 9.35 20.90 -3.05
CA ASP A 153 8.45 21.44 -4.07
C ASP A 153 8.36 20.53 -5.30
N LEU A 154 9.50 19.87 -5.69
CA LEU A 154 9.50 18.91 -6.78
C LEU A 154 8.73 17.65 -6.43
N LEU A 155 8.82 17.22 -5.17
CA LEU A 155 8.07 16.07 -4.68
C LEU A 155 6.56 16.39 -4.62
N GLU A 156 6.19 17.53 -4.08
CA GLU A 156 4.79 18.00 -3.99
C GLU A 156 4.15 18.08 -5.39
N ASN A 157 4.81 18.76 -6.33
CA ASN A 157 4.33 18.88 -7.71
C ASN A 157 4.17 17.49 -8.36
N LYS A 158 5.16 16.59 -8.17
CA LYS A 158 5.08 15.24 -8.73
C LYS A 158 3.94 14.43 -8.15
N ILE A 159 3.66 14.57 -6.86
CA ILE A 159 2.50 13.93 -6.21
C ILE A 159 1.20 14.49 -6.79
N ALA A 160 1.07 15.81 -6.89
CA ALA A 160 -0.12 16.47 -7.43
C ALA A 160 -0.40 16.03 -8.87
N ASP A 161 0.62 16.06 -9.74
CA ASP A 161 0.52 15.62 -11.14
C ASP A 161 0.09 14.15 -11.24
N THR A 162 0.71 13.29 -10.40
CA THR A 162 0.39 11.85 -10.38
C THR A 162 -1.05 11.61 -9.95
N LEU A 163 -1.53 12.31 -8.93
CA LEU A 163 -2.92 12.22 -8.48
C LEU A 163 -3.89 12.74 -9.54
N GLN A 164 -3.51 13.78 -10.29
CA GLN A 164 -4.34 14.28 -11.39
C GLN A 164 -4.44 13.28 -12.53
N VAL A 165 -3.34 12.60 -12.88
CA VAL A 165 -3.36 11.51 -13.87
C VAL A 165 -4.31 10.40 -13.41
N ILE A 166 -4.19 9.92 -12.15
CA ILE A 166 -5.04 8.86 -11.61
C ILE A 166 -6.52 9.24 -11.63
N LYS A 167 -6.86 10.50 -11.36
CA LYS A 167 -8.25 10.97 -11.39
C LYS A 167 -8.86 10.97 -12.79
N ASN A 168 -8.04 11.02 -13.82
CA ASN A 168 -8.48 11.07 -15.23
C ASN A 168 -8.55 9.69 -15.88
N LEU A 169 -8.06 8.63 -15.20
CA LEU A 169 -8.15 7.22 -15.61
C LEU A 169 -9.46 6.59 -15.15
#